data_da4563dde7b6fdeadbaf899d948afe8b
#
_entry.id   da4563dde7b6fdeadbaf899d948afe8b
#
_cell.length_a   1.000
_cell.length_b   1.000
_cell.length_c   1.000
_cell.angle_alpha   90.00
_cell.angle_beta   90.00
_cell.angle_gamma   90.00
#
_symmetry.space_group_name_H-M   'P 1'
#
loop_
_entity.id
_entity.type
_entity.pdbx_description
1 polymer ?
#
loop_
_entity_poly.entity_id
_entity_poly.type
_entity_poly.pdbx_seq_one_letter_code
_entity_poly.pdbx_strand_id
1 'polypeptide(L)'
;IFEFSNQWDGEIPLVVVPTSYPSVKVDELVSHKIKMIIYANQSLRVAHNSMSKLLKEIIQKESMDEVNINMSSMNDIFKLQEMYKITDQEKIVENELKRMGYIN
;
A
#
# COMPACT_ATOMS: atom_id res chain seq x y z
N ILE A 1 12.07 -9.81 23.49
CA ILE A 1 12.83 -9.83 22.25
C ILE A 1 14.27 -9.33 22.46
N PHE A 2 14.47 -8.30 23.24
CA PHE A 2 15.79 -7.67 23.44
C PHE A 2 16.76 -8.57 24.20
N GLU A 3 16.30 -9.32 25.18
CA GLU A 3 17.14 -10.30 25.87
C GLU A 3 17.68 -11.36 24.90
N PHE A 4 16.84 -11.87 24.02
CA PHE A 4 17.27 -12.80 22.97
C PHE A 4 18.29 -12.14 22.02
N SER A 5 18.00 -10.95 21.50
CA SER A 5 18.89 -10.29 20.55
C SER A 5 20.25 -9.92 21.15
N ASN A 6 20.29 -9.59 22.45
CA ASN A 6 21.54 -9.31 23.16
C ASN A 6 22.43 -10.55 23.31
N GLN A 7 21.82 -11.72 23.46
CA GLN A 7 22.51 -13.01 23.57
C GLN A 7 22.84 -13.63 22.20
N TRP A 8 22.23 -13.07 21.10
CA TRP A 8 22.46 -13.57 19.76
C TRP A 8 23.87 -13.19 19.26
N ASP A 9 24.70 -14.19 19.03
CA ASP A 9 26.06 -14.07 18.48
C ASP A 9 26.20 -14.64 17.05
N GLY A 10 25.07 -15.10 16.45
CA GLY A 10 25.04 -15.64 15.09
C GLY A 10 25.23 -14.57 14.02
N GLU A 11 25.75 -15.00 12.87
CA GLU A 11 25.95 -14.13 11.69
C GLU A 11 24.66 -13.86 10.91
N ILE A 12 23.64 -14.72 11.09
CA ILE A 12 22.36 -14.59 10.39
C ILE A 12 21.60 -13.36 10.93
N PRO A 13 21.11 -12.46 10.04
CA PRO A 13 20.39 -11.28 10.48
C PRO A 13 19.06 -11.60 11.16
N LEU A 14 18.78 -10.91 12.28
CA LEU A 14 17.52 -11.04 12.99
C LEU A 14 16.43 -10.26 12.29
N VAL A 15 15.29 -10.95 12.08
CA VAL A 15 14.06 -10.39 11.49
C VAL A 15 12.95 -10.47 12.52
N VAL A 16 12.14 -9.41 12.64
CA VAL A 16 11.03 -9.35 13.61
C VAL A 16 9.72 -8.92 12.98
N VAL A 17 8.64 -9.39 13.59
CA VAL A 17 7.26 -8.98 13.28
C VAL A 17 6.64 -8.40 14.55
N PRO A 18 6.70 -7.06 14.81
CA PRO A 18 6.37 -6.46 16.10
C PRO A 18 4.86 -6.33 16.37
N THR A 19 4.07 -7.31 15.97
CA THR A 19 2.60 -7.29 16.18
C THR A 19 2.23 -7.36 17.66
N SER A 20 2.99 -8.13 18.46
CA SER A 20 2.73 -8.33 19.88
C SER A 20 3.39 -7.27 20.79
N TYR A 21 4.23 -6.41 20.24
CA TYR A 21 4.93 -5.32 20.95
C TYR A 21 4.94 -4.03 20.13
N PRO A 22 3.75 -3.45 19.86
CA PRO A 22 3.59 -2.35 18.90
C PRO A 22 4.18 -1.01 19.38
N SER A 23 4.53 -0.90 20.67
CA SER A 23 5.11 0.31 21.25
C SER A 23 6.62 0.44 21.04
N VAL A 24 7.29 -0.64 20.62
CA VAL A 24 8.73 -0.61 20.40
C VAL A 24 9.07 0.18 19.13
N LYS A 25 9.98 1.14 19.27
CA LYS A 25 10.39 1.98 18.15
C LYS A 25 11.44 1.29 17.26
N VAL A 26 11.49 1.72 16.00
CA VAL A 26 12.45 1.20 15.02
C VAL A 26 13.90 1.39 15.50
N ASP A 27 14.24 2.58 16.03
CA ASP A 27 15.60 2.87 16.50
C ASP A 27 16.02 1.94 17.64
N GLU A 28 15.08 1.59 18.51
CA GLU A 28 15.31 0.62 19.60
C GLU A 28 15.55 -0.78 19.05
N LEU A 29 14.78 -1.23 18.07
CA LEU A 29 15.01 -2.50 17.39
C LEU A 29 16.37 -2.54 16.68
N VAL A 30 16.74 -1.47 15.98
CA VAL A 30 18.03 -1.35 15.30
C VAL A 30 19.19 -1.42 16.28
N SER A 31 19.12 -0.73 17.43
CA SER A 31 20.16 -0.76 18.47
C SER A 31 20.37 -2.14 19.06
N HIS A 32 19.34 -3.02 18.98
CA HIS A 32 19.39 -4.41 19.43
C HIS A 32 19.64 -5.42 18.28
N LYS A 33 20.41 -5.04 17.28
CA LYS A 33 20.85 -5.92 16.18
C LYS A 33 19.75 -6.43 15.25
N ILE A 34 18.51 -5.91 15.33
CA ILE A 34 17.44 -6.24 14.38
C ILE A 34 17.76 -5.61 13.02
N LYS A 35 17.74 -6.42 11.97
CA LYS A 35 18.11 -5.98 10.61
C LYS A 35 16.92 -5.82 9.68
N MET A 36 15.77 -6.43 9.99
CA MET A 36 14.56 -6.33 9.22
C MET A 36 13.33 -6.34 10.12
N ILE A 37 12.37 -5.47 9.81
CA ILE A 37 11.09 -5.37 10.51
C ILE A 37 9.98 -5.60 9.50
N ILE A 38 9.08 -6.54 9.78
CA ILE A 38 7.94 -6.84 8.91
C ILE A 38 6.65 -6.33 9.56
N TYR A 39 6.03 -5.34 8.95
CA TYR A 39 4.68 -4.88 9.30
C TYR A 39 3.64 -5.72 8.56
N ALA A 40 3.34 -6.90 9.10
CA ALA A 40 2.70 -7.99 8.38
C ALA A 40 1.21 -7.73 8.02
N ASN A 41 0.45 -6.99 8.82
CA ASN A 41 -1.00 -6.91 8.66
C ASN A 41 -1.64 -5.54 8.86
N GLN A 42 -0.87 -4.51 9.19
CA GLN A 42 -1.39 -3.19 9.56
C GLN A 42 -2.15 -2.54 8.41
N SER A 43 -1.59 -2.54 7.20
CA SER A 43 -2.23 -1.98 6.00
C SER A 43 -3.51 -2.73 5.63
N LEU A 44 -3.50 -4.06 5.67
CA LEU A 44 -4.68 -4.88 5.41
C LEU A 44 -5.80 -4.60 6.40
N ARG A 45 -5.47 -4.49 7.70
CA ARG A 45 -6.47 -4.17 8.75
C ARG A 45 -7.08 -2.79 8.56
N VAL A 46 -6.27 -1.79 8.20
CA VAL A 46 -6.77 -0.45 7.90
C VAL A 46 -7.64 -0.47 6.65
N ALA A 47 -7.22 -1.11 5.58
CA ALA A 47 -7.98 -1.23 4.34
C ALA A 47 -9.35 -1.90 4.61
N HIS A 48 -9.37 -3.04 5.31
CA HIS A 48 -10.62 -3.72 5.68
C HIS A 48 -11.56 -2.80 6.47
N ASN A 49 -11.06 -2.14 7.51
CA ASN A 49 -11.87 -1.26 8.34
C ASN A 49 -12.44 -0.08 7.53
N SER A 50 -11.61 0.57 6.71
CA SER A 50 -12.02 1.72 5.90
C SER A 50 -13.04 1.34 4.82
N MET A 51 -12.82 0.23 4.11
CA MET A 51 -13.77 -0.28 3.12
C MET A 51 -15.11 -0.68 3.77
N SER A 52 -15.07 -1.37 4.90
CA SER A 52 -16.29 -1.77 5.62
C SER A 52 -17.07 -0.56 6.11
N LYS A 53 -16.39 0.49 6.58
CA LYS A 53 -17.04 1.73 7.00
C LYS A 53 -17.69 2.44 5.81
N LEU A 54 -16.96 2.59 4.71
CA LEU A 54 -17.47 3.21 3.48
C LEU A 54 -18.73 2.52 2.98
N LEU A 55 -18.70 1.18 2.85
CA LEU A 55 -19.84 0.41 2.35
C LEU A 55 -21.08 0.54 3.26
N LYS A 56 -20.89 0.55 4.58
CA LYS A 56 -21.99 0.78 5.52
C LYS A 56 -22.60 2.18 5.36
N GLU A 57 -21.77 3.21 5.20
CA GLU A 57 -22.25 4.57 5.01
C GLU A 57 -23.01 4.72 3.68
N ILE A 58 -22.54 4.12 2.58
CA ILE A 58 -23.25 4.13 1.29
C ILE A 58 -24.63 3.47 1.43
N ILE A 59 -24.71 2.31 2.07
CA ILE A 59 -25.98 1.59 2.27
C ILE A 59 -26.95 2.42 3.13
N GLN A 60 -26.46 3.08 4.17
CA GLN A 60 -27.30 3.85 5.08
C GLN A 60 -27.80 5.17 4.49
N LYS A 61 -26.98 5.82 3.67
CA LYS A 61 -27.27 7.15 3.14
C LYS A 61 -27.82 7.13 1.71
N GLU A 62 -27.70 6.00 1.03
CA GLU A 62 -28.08 5.81 -0.38
C GLU A 62 -27.49 6.89 -1.33
N SER A 63 -26.40 7.53 -0.89
CA SER A 63 -25.72 8.62 -1.60
C SER A 63 -24.25 8.66 -1.25
N MET A 64 -23.43 9.11 -2.20
CA MET A 64 -22.00 9.39 -1.97
C MET A 64 -21.75 10.82 -1.49
N ASP A 65 -22.64 11.75 -1.74
CA ASP A 65 -22.46 13.19 -1.42
C ASP A 65 -22.36 13.43 0.10
N GLU A 66 -23.00 12.59 0.88
CA GLU A 66 -23.00 12.67 2.35
C GLU A 66 -21.97 11.76 3.03
N VAL A 67 -21.19 11.04 2.26
CA VAL A 67 -20.18 10.12 2.80
C VAL A 67 -18.92 10.88 3.21
N ASN A 68 -18.70 11.01 4.51
CA ASN A 68 -17.55 11.73 5.08
C ASN A 68 -16.38 10.77 5.39
N ILE A 69 -15.75 10.26 4.33
CA ILE A 69 -14.56 9.40 4.43
C ILE A 69 -13.45 9.99 3.57
N ASN A 70 -12.24 10.04 4.12
CA ASN A 70 -11.05 10.40 3.36
C ASN A 70 -10.75 9.35 2.30
N MET A 71 -11.06 9.66 1.06
CA MET A 71 -10.73 8.84 -0.11
C MET A 71 -9.54 9.46 -0.85
N SER A 72 -8.68 8.62 -1.39
CA SER A 72 -7.68 9.06 -2.36
C SER A 72 -8.37 9.62 -3.60
N SER A 73 -7.77 10.63 -4.22
CA SER A 73 -8.27 11.13 -5.49
C SER A 73 -8.18 10.06 -6.58
N MET A 74 -9.06 10.12 -7.59
CA MET A 74 -8.94 9.23 -8.76
C MET A 74 -7.60 9.41 -9.46
N ASN A 75 -7.04 10.61 -9.44
CA ASN A 75 -5.73 10.90 -10.00
C ASN A 75 -4.60 10.14 -9.28
N ASP A 76 -4.67 10.01 -7.96
CA ASP A 76 -3.70 9.22 -7.20
C ASP A 76 -3.82 7.72 -7.48
N ILE A 77 -5.05 7.24 -7.67
CA ILE A 77 -5.28 5.85 -8.08
C ILE A 77 -4.73 5.61 -9.50
N PHE A 78 -4.96 6.51 -10.45
CA PHE A 78 -4.41 6.41 -11.80
C PHE A 78 -2.89 6.43 -11.81
N LYS A 79 -2.25 7.25 -10.97
CA LYS A 79 -0.79 7.25 -10.81
C LYS A 79 -0.30 5.91 -10.25
N LEU A 80 -0.96 5.39 -9.22
CA LEU A 80 -0.61 4.10 -8.61
C LEU A 80 -0.71 2.94 -9.62
N GLN A 81 -1.71 2.98 -10.51
CA GLN A 81 -1.92 1.99 -11.58
C GLN A 81 -1.07 2.25 -12.83
N GLU A 82 -0.28 3.31 -12.85
CA GLU A 82 0.51 3.73 -14.02
C GLU A 82 -0.34 3.94 -15.30
N MET A 83 -1.62 4.32 -15.15
CA MET A 83 -2.55 4.49 -16.27
C MET A 83 -2.05 5.45 -17.35
N TYR A 84 -1.26 6.45 -16.97
CA TYR A 84 -0.68 7.39 -17.93
C TYR A 84 0.29 6.72 -18.91
N LYS A 85 1.05 5.71 -18.46
CA LYS A 85 1.92 4.91 -19.34
C LYS A 85 1.12 4.14 -20.38
N ILE A 86 -0.03 3.58 -19.97
CA ILE A 86 -0.94 2.86 -20.89
C ILE A 86 -1.50 3.81 -21.93
N THR A 87 -1.99 4.97 -21.52
CA THR A 87 -2.52 6.01 -22.44
C THR A 87 -1.47 6.48 -23.45
N ASP A 88 -0.22 6.64 -23.04
CA ASP A 88 0.86 7.03 -23.93
C ASP A 88 1.21 5.91 -24.92
N GLN A 89 1.20 4.66 -24.48
CA GLN A 89 1.38 3.51 -25.36
C GLN A 89 0.24 3.37 -26.38
N GLU A 90 -1.00 3.57 -25.96
CA GLU A 90 -2.18 3.57 -26.85
C GLU A 90 -2.04 4.62 -27.95
N LYS A 91 -1.61 5.85 -27.64
CA LYS A 91 -1.35 6.91 -28.62
C LYS A 91 -0.27 6.51 -29.64
N ILE A 92 0.81 5.85 -29.18
CA ILE A 92 1.87 5.37 -30.06
C ILE A 92 1.30 4.34 -31.04
N VAL A 93 0.54 3.36 -30.55
CA VAL A 93 -0.09 2.33 -31.39
C VAL A 93 -1.10 2.96 -32.36
N GLU A 94 -1.92 3.89 -31.90
CA GLU A 94 -2.89 4.60 -32.76
C GLU A 94 -2.19 5.34 -33.92
N ASN A 95 -1.11 6.06 -33.62
CA ASN A 95 -0.34 6.78 -34.63
C ASN A 95 0.29 5.82 -35.64
N GLU A 96 0.79 4.67 -35.21
CA GLU A 96 1.32 3.64 -36.11
C GLU A 96 0.21 3.06 -37.02
N LEU A 97 -0.97 2.76 -36.46
CA LEU A 97 -2.10 2.26 -37.22
C LEU A 97 -2.60 3.29 -38.26
N LYS A 98 -2.62 4.57 -37.92
CA LYS A 98 -2.91 5.67 -38.88
C LYS A 98 -1.86 5.70 -39.97
N ARG A 99 -0.58 5.64 -39.64
CA ARG A 99 0.52 5.64 -40.61
C ARG A 99 0.43 4.47 -41.59
N MET A 100 -0.01 3.31 -41.12
CA MET A 100 -0.18 2.09 -41.94
C MET A 100 -1.53 2.07 -42.71
N GLY A 101 -2.43 3.04 -42.48
CA GLY A 101 -3.72 3.15 -43.17
C GLY A 101 -4.81 2.20 -42.64
N TYR A 102 -4.65 1.64 -41.44
CA TYR A 102 -5.64 0.75 -40.83
C TYR A 102 -6.78 1.51 -40.14
N ILE A 103 -6.54 2.74 -39.73
CA ILE A 103 -7.53 3.62 -39.11
C ILE A 103 -7.36 5.05 -39.63
N ASN A 104 -8.45 5.86 -39.59
CA ASN A 104 -8.48 7.25 -40.03
C ASN A 104 -8.09 8.22 -38.88
#